data_a60778f215d8c7d6650714234f652130
#
_entry.id   a60778f215d8c7d6650714234f652130
#
_cell.length_a   1.000
_cell.length_b   1.000
_cell.length_c   1.000
_cell.angle_alpha   90.00
_cell.angle_beta   90.00
_cell.angle_gamma   90.00
#
_symmetry.space_group_name_H-M   'P 1'
#
loop_
_entity.id
_entity.type
_entity.pdbx_description
1 polymer ?
#
loop_
_entity_poly.entity_id
_entity_poly.type
_entity_poly.pdbx_seq_one_letter_code
_entity_poly.pdbx_strand_id
1 'polypeptide(L)'
;MTSEEIKAIVYYIQGLQVLWKEGYNAKKVALYNYQFSLRAGMDMPDELLDVIEMLEMWDDNWIYGAVPLTEKEAAAVIQEELSINIYYPEKDIIALVTNEFISQLKNECSSNRIVAKALENAQELIIYNEYLVALQNVLSELLTHHICIPADILSIIDVIDDSYIKRLQASLWGV
;
A
#
# COMPACT_ATOMS: atom_id res chain seq x y z
N MET A 1 7.88 -6.36 1.10
CA MET A 1 6.76 -6.35 2.12
C MET A 1 5.88 -7.57 1.96
N THR A 2 5.28 -8.06 3.03
CA THR A 2 4.23 -9.09 2.97
C THR A 2 2.89 -8.50 2.52
N SER A 3 1.95 -9.35 2.12
CA SER A 3 0.58 -8.94 1.82
C SER A 3 -0.12 -8.29 3.03
N GLU A 4 0.16 -8.75 4.25
CA GLU A 4 -0.43 -8.20 5.47
C GLU A 4 0.15 -6.82 5.82
N GLU A 5 1.45 -6.61 5.63
CA GLU A 5 2.07 -5.29 5.78
C GLU A 5 1.49 -4.25 4.81
N ILE A 6 1.28 -4.64 3.55
CA ILE A 6 0.64 -3.76 2.56
C ILE A 6 -0.80 -3.42 2.97
N LYS A 7 -1.56 -4.41 3.42
CA LYS A 7 -2.92 -4.20 3.94
C LYS A 7 -2.93 -3.25 5.13
N ALA A 8 -1.95 -3.39 6.04
CA ALA A 8 -1.82 -2.50 7.18
C ALA A 8 -1.62 -1.04 6.75
N ILE A 9 -0.69 -0.77 5.82
CA ILE A 9 -0.47 0.58 5.27
C ILE A 9 -1.76 1.12 4.64
N VAL A 10 -2.40 0.34 3.78
CA VAL A 10 -3.60 0.80 3.05
C VAL A 10 -4.74 1.12 4.00
N TYR A 11 -5.03 0.25 4.98
CA TYR A 11 -6.07 0.49 5.97
C TYR A 11 -5.78 1.68 6.87
N TYR A 12 -4.50 1.85 7.25
CA TYR A 12 -4.07 3.01 8.02
C TYR A 12 -4.31 4.31 7.25
N ILE A 13 -3.86 4.39 6.00
CA ILE A 13 -4.01 5.58 5.15
C ILE A 13 -5.47 5.88 4.86
N GLN A 14 -6.30 4.86 4.58
CA GLN A 14 -7.74 5.05 4.36
C GLN A 14 -8.43 5.65 5.60
N GLY A 15 -8.10 5.18 6.78
CA GLY A 15 -8.65 5.74 8.03
C GLY A 15 -8.16 7.16 8.30
N LEU A 16 -6.87 7.46 8.07
CA LEU A 16 -6.35 8.82 8.17
C LEU A 16 -7.00 9.76 7.17
N GLN A 17 -7.23 9.32 5.93
CA GLN A 17 -7.88 10.15 4.90
C GLN A 17 -9.28 10.59 5.32
N VAL A 18 -10.02 9.79 6.06
CA VAL A 18 -11.31 10.19 6.64
C VAL A 18 -11.13 11.39 7.57
N LEU A 19 -10.12 11.34 8.45
CA LEU A 19 -9.83 12.43 9.38
C LEU A 19 -9.39 13.70 8.63
N TRP A 20 -8.60 13.56 7.56
CA TRP A 20 -8.22 14.70 6.71
C TRP A 20 -9.40 15.35 6.03
N LYS A 21 -10.34 14.58 5.48
CA LYS A 21 -11.57 15.09 4.84
C LYS A 21 -12.51 15.81 5.81
N GLU A 22 -12.52 15.41 7.09
CA GLU A 22 -13.28 16.09 8.15
C GLU A 22 -12.62 17.39 8.65
N GLY A 23 -11.39 17.66 8.25
CA GLY A 23 -10.51 18.72 8.73
C GLY A 23 -9.50 18.19 9.75
N TYR A 24 -8.23 18.38 9.43
CA TYR A 24 -7.11 17.90 10.24
C TYR A 24 -7.22 18.35 11.70
N ASN A 25 -7.05 17.40 12.60
CA ASN A 25 -6.99 17.64 14.04
C ASN A 25 -5.97 16.68 14.66
N ALA A 26 -4.85 17.23 15.16
CA ALA A 26 -3.75 16.45 15.68
C ALA A 26 -4.17 15.48 16.83
N LYS A 27 -5.12 15.88 17.71
CA LYS A 27 -5.62 14.99 18.77
C LYS A 27 -6.39 13.78 18.21
N LYS A 28 -7.22 14.01 17.19
CA LYS A 28 -7.93 12.91 16.54
C LYS A 28 -6.96 11.97 15.83
N VAL A 29 -5.90 12.51 15.20
CA VAL A 29 -4.86 11.71 14.56
C VAL A 29 -4.09 10.89 15.57
N ALA A 30 -3.63 11.48 16.68
CA ALA A 30 -2.94 10.76 17.75
C ALA A 30 -3.82 9.66 18.36
N LEU A 31 -5.11 9.92 18.62
CA LEU A 31 -6.04 8.91 19.10
C LEU A 31 -6.24 7.77 18.09
N TYR A 32 -6.33 8.09 16.80
CA TYR A 32 -6.43 7.10 15.74
C TYR A 32 -5.19 6.21 15.70
N ASN A 33 -3.99 6.81 15.77
CA ASN A 33 -2.71 6.09 15.79
C ASN A 33 -2.63 5.14 16.97
N TYR A 34 -2.94 5.62 18.17
CA TYR A 34 -2.99 4.77 19.37
C TYR A 34 -3.95 3.60 19.20
N GLN A 35 -5.16 3.84 18.69
CA GLN A 35 -6.13 2.77 18.45
C GLN A 35 -5.69 1.81 17.35
N PHE A 36 -4.97 2.30 16.34
CA PHE A 36 -4.46 1.48 15.27
C PHE A 36 -3.30 0.59 15.75
N SER A 37 -2.37 1.13 16.55
CA SER A 37 -1.25 0.38 17.12
C SER A 37 -1.69 -0.75 18.07
N LEU A 38 -2.87 -0.63 18.70
CA LEU A 38 -3.44 -1.66 19.56
C LEU A 38 -4.10 -2.82 18.80
N ARG A 39 -4.18 -2.79 17.47
CA ARG A 39 -4.77 -3.89 16.68
C ARG A 39 -3.87 -5.11 16.73
N ALA A 40 -4.24 -6.04 17.60
CA ALA A 40 -3.51 -7.29 17.79
C ALA A 40 -3.50 -8.13 16.50
N GLY A 41 -2.32 -8.63 16.14
CA GLY A 41 -2.14 -9.55 15.02
C GLY A 41 -2.04 -8.91 13.62
N MET A 42 -1.95 -7.59 13.54
CA MET A 42 -1.63 -6.92 12.29
C MET A 42 -0.10 -6.81 12.17
N ASP A 43 0.44 -7.37 11.09
CA ASP A 43 1.86 -7.24 10.76
C ASP A 43 2.08 -5.86 10.16
N MET A 44 2.85 -5.02 10.83
CA MET A 44 3.08 -3.63 10.43
C MET A 44 4.55 -3.47 10.02
N PRO A 45 4.82 -2.92 8.82
CA PRO A 45 6.19 -2.62 8.43
C PRO A 45 6.79 -1.48 9.28
N ASP A 46 8.12 -1.45 9.38
CA ASP A 46 8.85 -0.47 10.19
C ASP A 46 8.49 0.97 9.79
N GLU A 47 8.34 1.25 8.49
CA GLU A 47 7.99 2.57 7.97
C GLU A 47 6.60 3.04 8.46
N LEU A 48 5.65 2.11 8.61
CA LEU A 48 4.34 2.42 9.18
C LEU A 48 4.42 2.67 10.68
N LEU A 49 5.22 1.89 11.38
CA LEU A 49 5.47 2.09 12.82
C LEU A 49 6.10 3.46 13.09
N ASP A 50 7.08 3.86 12.27
CA ASP A 50 7.72 5.17 12.35
C ASP A 50 6.71 6.32 12.16
N VAL A 51 5.81 6.21 11.17
CA VAL A 51 4.73 7.21 10.98
C VAL A 51 3.81 7.26 12.19
N ILE A 52 3.38 6.10 12.69
CA ILE A 52 2.49 6.03 13.87
C ILE A 52 3.17 6.69 15.06
N GLU A 53 4.44 6.36 15.35
CA GLU A 53 5.19 6.92 16.47
C GLU A 53 5.36 8.43 16.32
N MET A 54 5.79 8.92 15.16
CA MET A 54 5.99 10.35 14.91
C MET A 54 4.70 11.16 15.09
N LEU A 55 3.57 10.62 14.64
CA LEU A 55 2.28 11.28 14.75
C LEU A 55 1.63 11.10 16.13
N GLU A 56 2.04 10.09 16.92
CA GLU A 56 1.57 9.82 18.28
C GLU A 56 2.39 10.56 19.35
N MET A 57 3.69 10.76 19.15
CA MET A 57 4.62 11.46 20.06
C MET A 57 4.11 12.83 20.52
N TRP A 58 3.14 13.37 19.85
CA TRP A 58 2.48 14.61 20.20
C TRP A 58 1.72 14.54 21.54
N ASP A 59 1.12 13.39 21.89
CA ASP A 59 0.30 13.26 23.11
C ASP A 59 1.19 13.15 24.36
N ASP A 60 2.31 12.45 24.28
CA ASP A 60 3.29 12.34 25.38
C ASP A 60 4.07 13.65 25.62
N ASN A 61 4.31 14.42 24.57
CA ASN A 61 5.01 15.68 24.63
C ASN A 61 4.18 16.86 25.18
N TRP A 62 2.87 16.70 25.33
CA TRP A 62 2.02 17.73 25.93
C TRP A 62 2.47 18.05 27.38
N ILE A 63 3.03 17.07 28.08
CA ILE A 63 3.60 17.22 29.42
C ILE A 63 4.88 18.08 29.38
N TYR A 64 5.59 18.12 28.25
CA TYR A 64 6.84 18.85 28.05
C TYR A 64 6.72 20.11 27.17
N GLY A 65 5.50 20.52 26.80
CA GLY A 65 5.27 21.73 26.01
C GLY A 65 5.59 21.61 24.52
N ALA A 66 5.62 20.41 23.96
CA ALA A 66 5.76 20.23 22.51
C ALA A 66 4.52 20.73 21.77
N VAL A 67 4.76 21.35 20.64
CA VAL A 67 3.71 21.86 19.76
C VAL A 67 3.24 20.72 18.85
N PRO A 68 1.92 20.48 18.73
CA PRO A 68 1.40 19.48 17.80
C PRO A 68 1.86 19.76 16.38
N LEU A 69 2.09 18.70 15.60
CA LEU A 69 2.36 18.84 14.17
C LEU A 69 1.20 19.57 13.49
N THR A 70 1.54 20.50 12.63
CA THR A 70 0.58 21.09 11.70
C THR A 70 0.13 20.04 10.67
N GLU A 71 -0.98 20.30 10.00
CA GLU A 71 -1.45 19.42 8.91
C GLU A 71 -0.37 19.16 7.85
N LYS A 72 0.39 20.20 7.49
CA LYS A 72 1.47 20.09 6.48
C LYS A 72 2.65 19.24 6.98
N GLU A 73 3.03 19.39 8.23
CA GLU A 73 4.11 18.60 8.83
C GLU A 73 3.70 17.13 8.94
N ALA A 74 2.48 16.85 9.40
CA ALA A 74 1.96 15.49 9.45
C ALA A 74 1.85 14.85 8.05
N ALA A 75 1.39 15.60 7.06
CA ALA A 75 1.35 15.13 5.68
C ALA A 75 2.77 14.87 5.11
N ALA A 76 3.76 15.69 5.50
CA ALA A 76 5.16 15.51 5.09
C ALA A 76 5.76 14.24 5.68
N VAL A 77 5.50 13.93 6.96
CA VAL A 77 5.92 12.67 7.59
C VAL A 77 5.38 11.46 6.82
N ILE A 78 4.07 11.44 6.53
CA ILE A 78 3.46 10.34 5.77
C ILE A 78 4.08 10.21 4.37
N GLN A 79 4.33 11.32 3.70
CA GLN A 79 4.95 11.32 2.37
C GLN A 79 6.41 10.85 2.40
N GLU A 80 7.15 11.21 3.43
CA GLU A 80 8.56 10.85 3.58
C GLU A 80 8.72 9.36 3.88
N GLU A 81 7.97 8.83 4.84
CA GLU A 81 8.11 7.44 5.27
C GLU A 81 7.40 6.44 4.36
N LEU A 82 6.17 6.73 3.93
CA LEU A 82 5.35 5.79 3.15
C LEU A 82 5.33 6.09 1.65
N SER A 83 5.91 7.20 1.19
CA SER A 83 5.81 7.69 -0.19
C SER A 83 4.36 7.89 -0.67
N ILE A 84 3.43 8.18 0.25
CA ILE A 84 2.00 8.33 -0.01
C ILE A 84 1.55 9.77 0.27
N ASN A 85 0.92 10.40 -0.71
CA ASN A 85 0.27 11.69 -0.54
C ASN A 85 -1.10 11.53 0.11
N ILE A 86 -1.24 11.92 1.38
CA ILE A 86 -2.49 11.73 2.14
C ILE A 86 -3.71 12.48 1.55
N TYR A 87 -3.49 13.52 0.77
CA TYR A 87 -4.57 14.26 0.12
C TYR A 87 -5.15 13.50 -1.09
N TYR A 88 -4.31 12.69 -1.78
CA TYR A 88 -4.68 11.92 -2.98
C TYR A 88 -3.99 10.55 -2.98
N PRO A 89 -4.28 9.69 -1.99
CA PRO A 89 -3.49 8.47 -1.76
C PRO A 89 -3.76 7.36 -2.77
N GLU A 90 -4.84 7.41 -3.53
CA GLU A 90 -5.28 6.30 -4.37
C GLU A 90 -4.23 5.90 -5.41
N LYS A 91 -3.58 6.88 -6.04
CA LYS A 91 -2.54 6.64 -7.04
C LYS A 91 -1.29 6.02 -6.42
N ASP A 92 -0.89 6.54 -5.26
CA ASP A 92 0.32 6.08 -4.57
C ASP A 92 0.12 4.68 -3.98
N ILE A 93 -1.09 4.37 -3.48
CA ILE A 93 -1.47 3.01 -3.06
C ILE A 93 -1.39 2.03 -4.25
N ILE A 94 -1.93 2.40 -5.41
CA ILE A 94 -1.83 1.55 -6.60
C ILE A 94 -0.36 1.35 -7.00
N ALA A 95 0.47 2.39 -6.93
CA ALA A 95 1.89 2.31 -7.20
C ALA A 95 2.61 1.36 -6.22
N LEU A 96 2.37 1.51 -4.92
CA LEU A 96 2.92 0.65 -3.87
C LEU A 96 2.58 -0.82 -4.13
N VAL A 97 1.29 -1.12 -4.29
CA VAL A 97 0.78 -2.48 -4.50
C VAL A 97 1.34 -3.10 -5.78
N THR A 98 1.35 -2.33 -6.89
CA THR A 98 1.85 -2.83 -8.18
C THR A 98 3.34 -3.13 -8.13
N ASN A 99 4.13 -2.23 -7.53
CA ASN A 99 5.57 -2.42 -7.42
C ASN A 99 5.90 -3.65 -6.57
N GLU A 100 5.21 -3.83 -5.45
CA GLU A 100 5.44 -4.97 -4.57
C GLU A 100 5.01 -6.30 -5.21
N PHE A 101 3.82 -6.34 -5.84
CA PHE A 101 3.36 -7.51 -6.59
C PHE A 101 4.37 -7.92 -7.68
N ILE A 102 4.86 -6.97 -8.48
CA ILE A 102 5.85 -7.21 -9.52
C ILE A 102 7.18 -7.69 -8.93
N SER A 103 7.63 -7.10 -7.82
CA SER A 103 8.87 -7.47 -7.14
C SER A 103 8.82 -8.92 -6.65
N GLN A 104 7.75 -9.31 -5.99
CA GLN A 104 7.59 -10.68 -5.48
C GLN A 104 7.41 -11.69 -6.62
N LEU A 105 6.62 -11.36 -7.63
CA LEU A 105 6.45 -12.21 -8.81
C LEU A 105 7.78 -12.42 -9.54
N LYS A 106 8.62 -11.40 -9.62
CA LYS A 106 9.96 -11.48 -10.18
C LYS A 106 10.86 -12.45 -9.37
N ASN A 107 10.81 -12.37 -8.05
CA ASN A 107 11.64 -13.22 -7.20
C ASN A 107 11.26 -14.70 -7.31
N GLU A 108 9.96 -15.00 -7.32
CA GLU A 108 9.46 -16.39 -7.28
C GLU A 108 9.35 -17.03 -8.67
N CYS A 109 9.03 -16.24 -9.70
CA CYS A 109 8.64 -16.77 -11.00
C CYS A 109 9.57 -16.33 -12.16
N SER A 110 10.71 -15.69 -11.92
CA SER A 110 11.59 -15.14 -12.95
C SER A 110 12.19 -16.19 -13.92
N SER A 111 12.23 -17.45 -13.53
CA SER A 111 12.64 -18.55 -14.42
C SER A 111 11.64 -18.83 -15.54
N ASN A 112 10.40 -18.40 -15.40
CA ASN A 112 9.36 -18.53 -16.42
C ASN A 112 9.50 -17.40 -17.45
N ARG A 113 9.79 -17.78 -18.72
CA ARG A 113 10.02 -16.82 -19.81
C ARG A 113 8.82 -15.91 -20.10
N ILE A 114 7.60 -16.42 -19.89
CA ILE A 114 6.37 -15.65 -20.11
C ILE A 114 6.25 -14.58 -19.03
N VAL A 115 6.45 -14.98 -17.77
CA VAL A 115 6.46 -14.06 -16.62
C VAL A 115 7.53 -12.99 -16.81
N ALA A 116 8.75 -13.37 -17.17
CA ALA A 116 9.85 -12.43 -17.39
C ALA A 116 9.48 -11.37 -18.43
N LYS A 117 8.87 -11.78 -19.55
CA LYS A 117 8.43 -10.86 -20.61
C LYS A 117 7.28 -9.96 -20.15
N ALA A 118 6.31 -10.49 -19.42
CA ALA A 118 5.21 -9.70 -18.87
C ALA A 118 5.72 -8.63 -17.90
N LEU A 119 6.73 -8.97 -17.08
CA LEU A 119 7.37 -8.03 -16.16
C LEU A 119 8.19 -6.94 -16.87
N GLU A 120 8.90 -7.28 -17.97
CA GLU A 120 9.58 -6.28 -18.81
C GLU A 120 8.59 -5.25 -19.36
N ASN A 121 7.48 -5.71 -19.94
CA ASN A 121 6.43 -4.83 -20.47
C ASN A 121 5.80 -3.96 -19.35
N ALA A 122 5.60 -4.53 -18.16
CA ALA A 122 5.08 -3.78 -17.01
C ALA A 122 6.04 -2.69 -16.54
N GLN A 123 7.35 -2.95 -16.53
CA GLN A 123 8.36 -1.96 -16.16
C GLN A 123 8.35 -0.75 -17.10
N GLU A 124 8.13 -0.94 -18.41
CA GLU A 124 7.97 0.17 -19.33
C GLU A 124 6.79 1.07 -18.97
N LEU A 125 5.64 0.48 -18.59
CA LEU A 125 4.45 1.24 -18.18
C LEU A 125 4.65 1.97 -16.85
N ILE A 126 5.36 1.36 -15.90
CA ILE A 126 5.68 1.95 -14.59
C ILE A 126 6.54 3.23 -14.76
N ILE A 127 7.47 3.27 -15.70
CA ILE A 127 8.27 4.46 -16.00
C ILE A 127 7.37 5.66 -16.36
N TYR A 128 6.21 5.40 -16.95
CA TYR A 128 5.22 6.42 -17.31
C TYR A 128 4.13 6.60 -16.23
N ASN A 129 4.31 6.00 -15.04
CA ASN A 129 3.34 6.00 -13.94
C ASN A 129 1.98 5.34 -14.28
N GLU A 130 1.96 4.40 -15.24
CA GLU A 130 0.77 3.65 -15.66
C GLU A 130 0.62 2.35 -14.85
N TYR A 131 0.67 2.45 -13.52
CA TYR A 131 0.72 1.32 -12.59
C TYR A 131 -0.48 0.37 -12.73
N LEU A 132 -1.70 0.91 -12.82
CA LEU A 132 -2.91 0.08 -12.95
C LEU A 132 -2.90 -0.72 -14.25
N VAL A 133 -2.47 -0.09 -15.36
CA VAL A 133 -2.36 -0.75 -16.67
C VAL A 133 -1.26 -1.81 -16.65
N ALA A 134 -0.13 -1.52 -16.01
CA ALA A 134 0.95 -2.48 -15.82
C ALA A 134 0.46 -3.73 -15.09
N LEU A 135 -0.25 -3.56 -13.97
CA LEU A 135 -0.82 -4.65 -13.19
C LEU A 135 -1.85 -5.45 -14.00
N GLN A 136 -2.77 -4.78 -14.69
CA GLN A 136 -3.77 -5.42 -15.56
C GLN A 136 -3.12 -6.29 -16.63
N ASN A 137 -2.08 -5.80 -17.28
CA ASN A 137 -1.37 -6.53 -18.32
C ASN A 137 -0.68 -7.77 -17.76
N VAL A 138 0.02 -7.66 -16.63
CA VAL A 138 0.67 -8.82 -15.99
C VAL A 138 -0.36 -9.89 -15.64
N LEU A 139 -1.45 -9.52 -14.95
CA LEU A 139 -2.50 -10.47 -14.57
C LEU A 139 -3.17 -11.14 -15.79
N SER A 140 -3.38 -10.39 -16.86
CA SER A 140 -3.96 -10.91 -18.12
C SER A 140 -3.03 -11.92 -18.80
N GLU A 141 -1.72 -11.67 -18.82
CA GLU A 141 -0.73 -12.60 -19.37
C GLU A 141 -0.64 -13.88 -18.53
N LEU A 142 -0.62 -13.75 -17.19
CA LEU A 142 -0.63 -14.91 -16.29
C LEU A 142 -1.86 -15.79 -16.53
N LEU A 143 -3.03 -15.18 -16.66
CA LEU A 143 -4.29 -15.88 -16.89
C LEU A 143 -4.30 -16.54 -18.27
N THR A 144 -3.90 -15.82 -19.33
CA THR A 144 -3.88 -16.33 -20.71
C THR A 144 -3.00 -17.57 -20.87
N HIS A 145 -1.91 -17.63 -20.11
CA HIS A 145 -0.96 -18.73 -20.16
C HIS A 145 -1.13 -19.75 -19.05
N HIS A 146 -2.21 -19.67 -18.27
CA HIS A 146 -2.51 -20.57 -17.14
C HIS A 146 -1.33 -20.71 -16.15
N ILE A 147 -0.70 -19.59 -15.82
CA ILE A 147 0.42 -19.58 -14.89
C ILE A 147 -0.11 -19.46 -13.47
N CYS A 148 0.10 -20.52 -12.68
CA CYS A 148 -0.20 -20.49 -11.25
C CYS A 148 0.85 -19.62 -10.53
N ILE A 149 0.38 -18.75 -9.65
CA ILE A 149 1.21 -17.94 -8.76
C ILE A 149 0.86 -18.24 -7.32
N PRO A 150 1.81 -18.11 -6.37
CA PRO A 150 1.54 -18.30 -4.96
C PRO A 150 0.40 -17.41 -4.45
N ALA A 151 -0.41 -17.96 -3.56
CA ALA A 151 -1.60 -17.29 -3.04
C ALA A 151 -1.27 -16.02 -2.24
N ASP A 152 -0.16 -16.01 -1.52
CA ASP A 152 0.36 -14.87 -0.78
C ASP A 152 0.72 -13.70 -1.71
N ILE A 153 1.33 -13.98 -2.88
CA ILE A 153 1.60 -12.96 -3.90
C ILE A 153 0.31 -12.41 -4.48
N LEU A 154 -0.63 -13.31 -4.81
CA LEU A 154 -1.92 -12.89 -5.38
C LEU A 154 -2.75 -12.06 -4.39
N SER A 155 -2.60 -12.30 -3.08
CA SER A 155 -3.31 -11.55 -2.03
C SER A 155 -2.80 -10.12 -1.83
N ILE A 156 -1.64 -9.75 -2.39
CA ILE A 156 -1.12 -8.37 -2.36
C ILE A 156 -2.10 -7.41 -3.03
N ILE A 157 -2.78 -7.84 -4.08
CA ILE A 157 -3.70 -7.00 -4.85
C ILE A 157 -5.12 -6.93 -4.29
N ASP A 158 -5.43 -7.60 -3.16
CA ASP A 158 -6.75 -7.59 -2.52
C ASP A 158 -7.25 -6.19 -2.17
N VAL A 159 -6.31 -5.30 -1.87
CA VAL A 159 -6.60 -3.92 -1.43
C VAL A 159 -6.98 -2.98 -2.59
N ILE A 160 -6.78 -3.39 -3.84
CA ILE A 160 -7.14 -2.59 -5.01
C ILE A 160 -8.63 -2.71 -5.28
N ASP A 161 -9.34 -1.58 -5.22
CA ASP A 161 -10.78 -1.54 -5.51
C ASP A 161 -11.04 -1.22 -6.99
N ASP A 162 -10.56 -2.09 -7.89
CA ASP A 162 -10.84 -2.06 -9.32
C ASP A 162 -11.56 -3.33 -9.76
N SER A 163 -12.70 -3.15 -10.42
CA SER A 163 -13.58 -4.28 -10.80
C SER A 163 -12.94 -5.21 -11.84
N TYR A 164 -12.05 -4.70 -12.68
CA TYR A 164 -11.35 -5.51 -13.67
C TYR A 164 -10.22 -6.32 -13.04
N ILE A 165 -9.42 -5.69 -12.17
CA ILE A 165 -8.40 -6.38 -11.36
C ILE A 165 -9.02 -7.50 -10.54
N LYS A 166 -10.13 -7.23 -9.83
CA LYS A 166 -10.84 -8.25 -9.02
C LYS A 166 -11.32 -9.44 -9.85
N ARG A 167 -11.79 -9.22 -11.09
CA ARG A 167 -12.16 -10.32 -11.98
C ARG A 167 -10.97 -11.16 -12.43
N LEU A 168 -9.86 -10.52 -12.81
CA LEU A 168 -8.64 -11.22 -13.20
C LEU A 168 -8.08 -12.03 -12.03
N GLN A 169 -8.03 -11.44 -10.84
CA GLN A 169 -7.60 -12.11 -9.62
C GLN A 169 -8.45 -13.32 -9.29
N ALA A 170 -9.79 -13.17 -9.31
CA ALA A 170 -10.70 -14.27 -9.05
C ALA A 170 -10.53 -15.43 -10.07
N SER A 171 -10.23 -15.11 -11.34
CA SER A 171 -9.96 -16.11 -12.37
C SER A 171 -8.62 -16.83 -12.12
N LEU A 172 -7.61 -16.14 -11.60
CA LEU A 172 -6.31 -16.75 -11.25
C LEU A 172 -6.39 -17.63 -9.99
N TRP A 173 -7.28 -17.35 -9.05
CA TRP A 173 -7.55 -18.25 -7.92
C TRP A 173 -8.11 -19.61 -8.31
N GLY A 174 -8.68 -19.72 -9.51
CA GLY A 174 -9.28 -20.95 -10.04
C GLY A 174 -8.35 -21.77 -10.95
N VAL A 175 -7.12 -21.29 -11.20
CA VAL A 175 -6.09 -21.94 -12.02
C VAL A 175 -5.15 -22.74 -11.15
#